data_0e0af1e21bc50090f1fbe8d405f5f85d
#
_entry.id   0e0af1e21bc50090f1fbe8d405f5f85d
#
_cell.length_a   1.000
_cell.length_b   1.000
_cell.length_c   1.000
_cell.angle_alpha   90.00
_cell.angle_beta   90.00
_cell.angle_gamma   90.00
#
_symmetry.space_group_name_H-M   'P 1'
#
loop_
_entity.id
_entity.type
_entity.pdbx_description
1 polymer ?
#
loop_
_entity_poly.entity_id
_entity_poly.type
_entity_poly.pdbx_seq_one_letter_code
_entity_poly.pdbx_strand_id
1 'polypeptide(L)'
;MRKCFRLTAICAACLAGLALTVAAPVTAAPLLTPQAVIRIAGGEHGIGFDDIGYFPSLGTISIPAGQTGNLVLLDPASGKVAATYRITTPAISMYGREQGTSSATYGNGYIFASDHGQPGVVVLDARDGKVLERVKLASGPDYVCYLESRRELWVTEPRAQQIQVFSIAPGPKPVITLNSIIPIAGGPESLVFDTDLNRAYTNLWKDKTLVIDTITHKPVGEWNDPCKGPRGLALDAAKGFLFVGCTEGKVAVLDVNHGGKVLATAPSGAGIDIISDNPRSQHLYVPGARSASMTIFKVSPSGALHALAVYRTAKGAHCVTDDGKGRVFVCDPHAGTILEIKDP
;
A
#
# COMPACT_ATOMS: atom_id res chain seq x y z
N MET A 1 51.76 -81.58 5.17
CA MET A 1 50.32 -81.75 5.55
C MET A 1 49.81 -80.38 5.91
N ARG A 2 49.12 -79.68 4.99
CA ARG A 2 48.44 -78.37 5.23
C ARG A 2 47.03 -78.49 4.65
N LYS A 3 46.02 -78.45 5.55
CA LYS A 3 44.60 -78.49 5.19
C LYS A 3 44.12 -77.09 4.78
N CYS A 4 43.60 -76.96 3.56
CA CYS A 4 42.88 -75.74 3.09
C CYS A 4 41.45 -75.76 3.58
N PHE A 5 41.03 -74.73 4.30
CA PHE A 5 39.66 -74.41 4.57
C PHE A 5 39.10 -73.47 3.49
N ARG A 6 38.03 -73.85 2.83
CA ARG A 6 37.26 -73.01 1.94
C ARG A 6 36.21 -72.27 2.73
N LEU A 7 36.25 -70.95 2.74
CA LEU A 7 35.14 -70.09 3.20
C LEU A 7 34.17 -69.83 2.03
N THR A 8 32.95 -70.22 2.24
CA THR A 8 31.82 -69.88 1.35
C THR A 8 31.23 -68.54 1.79
N ALA A 9 31.32 -67.49 0.93
CA ALA A 9 30.70 -66.17 1.16
C ALA A 9 29.24 -66.22 0.68
N ILE A 10 28.29 -65.97 1.61
CA ILE A 10 26.86 -65.77 1.28
C ILE A 10 26.66 -64.31 0.99
N CYS A 11 26.30 -63.96 -0.26
CA CYS A 11 25.90 -62.63 -0.65
C CYS A 11 24.43 -62.41 -0.31
N ALA A 12 24.15 -61.55 0.68
CA ALA A 12 22.83 -61.11 0.98
C ALA A 12 22.51 -59.86 0.10
N ALA A 13 21.61 -60.01 -0.86
CA ALA A 13 21.16 -58.91 -1.71
C ALA A 13 20.09 -58.09 -0.92
N CYS A 14 20.48 -56.87 -0.51
CA CYS A 14 19.52 -55.89 0.02
C CYS A 14 18.69 -55.28 -1.13
N LEU A 15 17.46 -55.64 -1.26
CA LEU A 15 16.46 -54.93 -2.08
C LEU A 15 16.02 -53.66 -1.34
N ALA A 16 16.56 -52.51 -1.75
CA ALA A 16 16.08 -51.20 -1.32
C ALA A 16 14.82 -50.86 -2.14
N GLY A 17 13.67 -51.00 -1.53
CA GLY A 17 12.40 -50.56 -2.12
C GLY A 17 12.36 -49.02 -2.16
N LEU A 18 12.38 -48.40 -3.35
CA LEU A 18 12.09 -47.00 -3.53
C LEU A 18 10.58 -46.78 -3.33
N ALA A 19 10.18 -46.26 -2.19
CA ALA A 19 8.82 -45.77 -1.98
C ALA A 19 8.66 -44.44 -2.77
N LEU A 20 8.04 -44.48 -3.92
CA LEU A 20 7.55 -43.24 -4.60
C LEU A 20 6.43 -42.67 -3.74
N THR A 21 6.73 -41.62 -2.98
CA THR A 21 5.71 -40.79 -2.40
C THR A 21 5.09 -39.92 -3.50
N VAL A 22 3.90 -40.32 -3.97
CA VAL A 22 3.07 -39.49 -4.86
C VAL A 22 2.60 -38.31 -4.00
N ALA A 23 3.16 -37.13 -4.24
CA ALA A 23 2.65 -35.90 -3.66
C ALA A 23 1.20 -35.71 -4.10
N ALA A 24 0.27 -35.68 -3.15
CA ALA A 24 -1.11 -35.36 -3.45
C ALA A 24 -1.19 -33.97 -4.12
N PRO A 25 -2.03 -33.78 -5.14
CA PRO A 25 -2.20 -32.48 -5.77
C PRO A 25 -2.67 -31.50 -4.68
N VAL A 26 -1.91 -30.41 -4.46
CA VAL A 26 -2.34 -29.29 -3.64
C VAL A 26 -3.51 -28.66 -4.41
N THR A 27 -4.73 -28.97 -4.03
CA THR A 27 -5.91 -28.30 -4.52
C THR A 27 -5.81 -26.85 -4.02
N ALA A 28 -5.65 -25.90 -4.94
CA ALA A 28 -5.68 -24.48 -4.62
C ALA A 28 -7.00 -24.19 -3.87
N ALA A 29 -6.90 -23.58 -2.70
CA ALA A 29 -8.10 -23.17 -1.95
C ALA A 29 -8.98 -22.29 -2.86
N PRO A 30 -10.31 -22.47 -2.83
CA PRO A 30 -11.20 -21.68 -3.67
C PRO A 30 -11.07 -20.21 -3.30
N LEU A 31 -11.05 -19.35 -4.34
CA LEU A 31 -11.04 -17.88 -4.13
C LEU A 31 -12.36 -17.47 -3.48
N LEU A 32 -12.27 -16.76 -2.39
CA LEU A 32 -13.43 -16.14 -1.74
C LEU A 32 -13.95 -14.97 -2.57
N THR A 33 -15.22 -14.58 -2.38
CA THR A 33 -15.83 -13.46 -3.08
C THR A 33 -16.02 -12.26 -2.14
N PRO A 34 -15.98 -11.03 -2.66
CA PRO A 34 -16.36 -9.84 -1.90
C PRO A 34 -17.78 -9.97 -1.31
N GLN A 35 -18.01 -9.34 -0.17
CA GLN A 35 -19.29 -9.32 0.52
C GLN A 35 -20.28 -8.34 -0.14
N ALA A 36 -19.77 -7.19 -0.59
CA ALA A 36 -20.56 -6.15 -1.24
C ALA A 36 -19.74 -5.43 -2.34
N VAL A 37 -20.47 -4.74 -3.21
CA VAL A 37 -19.92 -3.88 -4.27
C VAL A 37 -20.56 -2.50 -4.15
N ILE A 38 -19.72 -1.49 -3.92
CA ILE A 38 -20.15 -0.11 -3.70
C ILE A 38 -19.84 0.70 -4.96
N ARG A 39 -20.85 1.25 -5.61
CA ARG A 39 -20.70 2.07 -6.82
C ARG A 39 -20.28 3.49 -6.46
N ILE A 40 -19.28 4.02 -7.18
CA ILE A 40 -18.87 5.41 -7.08
C ILE A 40 -19.50 6.18 -8.24
N ALA A 41 -20.23 7.24 -7.94
CA ALA A 41 -20.91 8.06 -8.94
C ALA A 41 -19.90 8.66 -9.94
N GLY A 42 -20.23 8.60 -11.22
CA GLY A 42 -19.33 8.99 -12.32
C GLY A 42 -18.33 7.93 -12.71
N GLY A 43 -18.44 6.73 -12.14
CA GLY A 43 -17.54 5.61 -12.40
C GLY A 43 -18.01 4.64 -13.49
N GLU A 44 -19.06 4.96 -14.24
CA GLU A 44 -19.70 4.07 -15.21
C GLU A 44 -18.76 3.64 -16.36
N HIS A 45 -17.71 4.42 -16.59
CA HIS A 45 -16.66 4.14 -17.58
C HIS A 45 -15.32 3.75 -16.94
N GLY A 46 -15.35 3.37 -15.67
CA GLY A 46 -14.17 3.09 -14.84
C GLY A 46 -13.67 4.31 -14.09
N ILE A 47 -12.88 4.05 -13.05
CA ILE A 47 -12.18 5.07 -12.26
C ILE A 47 -10.72 4.63 -12.10
N GLY A 48 -9.78 5.49 -12.48
CA GLY A 48 -8.38 5.31 -12.13
C GLY A 48 -8.17 5.65 -10.66
N PHE A 49 -8.62 4.73 -9.79
CA PHE A 49 -8.29 4.81 -8.37
C PHE A 49 -6.79 4.71 -8.17
N ASP A 50 -6.35 5.16 -7.00
CA ASP A 50 -4.99 5.01 -6.56
C ASP A 50 -5.00 4.87 -5.03
N ASP A 51 -4.48 5.81 -4.26
CA ASP A 51 -4.35 5.72 -2.81
C ASP A 51 -5.70 5.95 -2.10
N ILE A 52 -6.44 4.86 -1.87
CA ILE A 52 -7.61 4.89 -0.99
C ILE A 52 -7.16 4.70 0.47
N GLY A 53 -7.74 5.44 1.41
CA GLY A 53 -7.32 5.45 2.80
C GLY A 53 -8.47 5.47 3.80
N TYR A 54 -8.17 5.23 5.06
CA TYR A 54 -9.12 5.41 6.15
C TYR A 54 -8.77 6.66 6.95
N PHE A 55 -9.76 7.52 7.22
CA PHE A 55 -9.63 8.68 8.09
C PHE A 55 -10.26 8.38 9.47
N PRO A 56 -9.47 7.88 10.44
CA PRO A 56 -10.01 7.43 11.73
C PRO A 56 -10.80 8.51 12.47
N SER A 57 -10.33 9.76 12.44
CA SER A 57 -10.98 10.89 13.11
C SER A 57 -12.32 11.27 12.50
N LEU A 58 -12.55 10.95 11.22
CA LEU A 58 -13.82 11.15 10.52
C LEU A 58 -14.67 9.88 10.48
N GLY A 59 -14.07 8.72 10.74
CA GLY A 59 -14.71 7.42 10.63
C GLY A 59 -15.10 7.06 9.19
N THR A 60 -14.38 7.56 8.19
CA THR A 60 -14.72 7.40 6.77
C THR A 60 -13.56 6.82 5.96
N ILE A 61 -13.90 6.07 4.90
CA ILE A 61 -12.94 5.70 3.86
C ILE A 61 -12.83 6.86 2.88
N SER A 62 -11.62 7.29 2.62
CA SER A 62 -11.25 8.29 1.62
C SER A 62 -11.05 7.60 0.28
N ILE A 63 -11.76 8.04 -0.74
CA ILE A 63 -11.70 7.49 -2.09
C ILE A 63 -11.41 8.63 -3.07
N PRO A 64 -10.14 8.91 -3.38
CA PRO A 64 -9.81 9.77 -4.51
C PRO A 64 -10.30 9.10 -5.79
N ALA A 65 -11.31 9.70 -6.42
CA ALA A 65 -12.05 9.08 -7.51
C ALA A 65 -11.50 9.49 -8.90
N GLY A 66 -10.18 9.54 -9.02
CA GLY A 66 -9.43 9.65 -10.28
C GLY A 66 -9.99 10.70 -11.24
N GLN A 67 -10.28 10.27 -12.46
CA GLN A 67 -10.78 11.12 -13.52
C GLN A 67 -12.19 11.70 -13.29
N THR A 68 -12.91 11.30 -12.26
CA THR A 68 -14.14 12.02 -11.88
C THR A 68 -13.81 13.42 -11.31
N GLY A 69 -12.58 13.63 -10.84
CA GLY A 69 -12.12 14.85 -10.20
C GLY A 69 -12.69 15.06 -8.79
N ASN A 70 -13.28 14.03 -8.21
CA ASN A 70 -13.92 14.08 -6.89
C ASN A 70 -13.11 13.29 -5.86
N LEU A 71 -13.17 13.77 -4.63
CA LEU A 71 -12.86 12.99 -3.43
C LEU A 71 -14.18 12.53 -2.82
N VAL A 72 -14.34 11.23 -2.65
CA VAL A 72 -15.53 10.62 -2.05
C VAL A 72 -15.18 10.14 -0.64
N LEU A 73 -15.98 10.48 0.35
CA LEU A 73 -15.93 9.92 1.69
C LEU A 73 -17.03 8.89 1.84
N LEU A 74 -16.67 7.66 2.17
CA LEU A 74 -17.57 6.53 2.36
C LEU A 74 -17.69 6.20 3.85
N ASP A 75 -18.92 6.07 4.34
CA ASP A 75 -19.15 5.48 5.67
C ASP A 75 -18.96 3.95 5.58
N PRO A 76 -17.92 3.40 6.20
CA PRO A 76 -17.64 1.97 6.13
C PRO A 76 -18.72 1.11 6.80
N ALA A 77 -19.46 1.67 7.77
CA ALA A 77 -20.48 0.92 8.50
C ALA A 77 -21.73 0.63 7.66
N SER A 78 -22.15 1.60 6.86
CA SER A 78 -23.35 1.49 6.01
C SER A 78 -23.05 1.20 4.54
N GLY A 79 -21.78 1.33 4.11
CA GLY A 79 -21.41 1.24 2.70
C GLY A 79 -21.95 2.40 1.85
N LYS A 80 -22.35 3.50 2.48
CA LYS A 80 -22.92 4.67 1.79
C LYS A 80 -21.94 5.81 1.68
N VAL A 81 -22.04 6.56 0.59
CA VAL A 81 -21.32 7.83 0.43
C VAL A 81 -21.79 8.83 1.46
N ALA A 82 -20.89 9.28 2.33
CA ALA A 82 -21.13 10.30 3.34
C ALA A 82 -20.97 11.72 2.77
N ALA A 83 -19.96 11.92 1.90
CA ALA A 83 -19.73 13.20 1.24
C ALA A 83 -19.01 13.00 -0.10
N THR A 84 -19.15 13.99 -0.99
CA THR A 84 -18.40 14.08 -2.25
C THR A 84 -17.94 15.51 -2.43
N TYR A 85 -16.63 15.70 -2.57
CA TYR A 85 -16.01 17.01 -2.73
C TYR A 85 -15.35 17.13 -4.10
N ARG A 86 -15.65 18.22 -4.82
CA ARG A 86 -15.00 18.52 -6.10
C ARG A 86 -13.61 19.04 -5.84
N ILE A 87 -12.58 18.30 -6.25
CA ILE A 87 -11.18 18.66 -6.08
C ILE A 87 -10.68 19.43 -7.29
N THR A 88 -10.90 18.88 -8.49
CA THR A 88 -10.32 19.41 -9.71
C THR A 88 -11.19 19.12 -10.93
N THR A 89 -10.89 19.78 -12.04
CA THR A 89 -11.29 19.32 -13.36
C THR A 89 -10.17 18.44 -13.89
N PRO A 90 -10.45 17.17 -14.21
CA PRO A 90 -9.43 16.25 -14.70
C PRO A 90 -8.74 16.77 -15.94
N ALA A 91 -7.46 16.48 -16.07
CA ALA A 91 -6.65 16.80 -17.24
C ALA A 91 -5.90 15.57 -17.74
N ILE A 92 -5.50 15.60 -19.01
CA ILE A 92 -4.69 14.53 -19.60
C ILE A 92 -3.33 14.50 -18.91
N SER A 93 -3.05 13.40 -18.25
CA SER A 93 -1.76 13.16 -17.59
C SER A 93 -0.67 12.88 -18.61
N MET A 94 0.56 12.84 -18.12
CA MET A 94 1.73 12.41 -18.91
C MET A 94 1.60 11.00 -19.50
N TYR A 95 0.75 10.15 -18.89
CA TYR A 95 0.49 8.79 -19.37
C TYR A 95 -0.62 8.72 -20.42
N GLY A 96 -1.08 9.86 -20.93
CA GLY A 96 -2.15 9.95 -21.93
C GLY A 96 -3.52 9.58 -21.40
N ARG A 97 -3.72 9.61 -20.08
CA ARG A 97 -5.00 9.34 -19.40
C ARG A 97 -5.45 10.57 -18.63
N GLU A 98 -6.76 10.77 -18.56
CA GLU A 98 -7.31 11.77 -17.65
C GLU A 98 -7.02 11.39 -16.21
N GLN A 99 -6.45 12.33 -15.46
CA GLN A 99 -6.23 12.21 -14.03
C GLN A 99 -6.81 13.43 -13.32
N GLY A 100 -7.41 13.20 -12.15
CA GLY A 100 -7.95 14.23 -11.28
C GLY A 100 -7.28 14.19 -9.92
N THR A 101 -7.81 13.40 -8.98
CA THR A 101 -7.24 13.21 -7.66
C THR A 101 -6.90 11.73 -7.44
N SER A 102 -5.71 11.45 -6.90
CA SER A 102 -5.19 10.08 -6.71
C SER A 102 -4.92 9.75 -5.24
N SER A 103 -4.64 10.74 -4.41
CA SER A 103 -4.29 10.55 -3.00
C SER A 103 -4.92 11.63 -2.13
N ALA A 104 -5.28 11.30 -0.89
CA ALA A 104 -5.72 12.27 0.08
C ALA A 104 -5.34 11.84 1.50
N THR A 105 -5.10 12.83 2.36
CA THR A 105 -4.83 12.63 3.79
C THR A 105 -5.64 13.59 4.64
N TYR A 106 -5.85 13.23 5.91
CA TYR A 106 -6.52 14.06 6.89
C TYR A 106 -5.55 14.43 8.01
N GLY A 107 -5.62 15.66 8.47
CA GLY A 107 -4.92 16.09 9.66
C GLY A 107 -5.36 17.48 10.13
N ASN A 108 -5.39 17.66 11.44
CA ASN A 108 -5.66 18.94 12.09
C ASN A 108 -6.94 19.66 11.61
N GLY A 109 -7.99 18.89 11.27
CA GLY A 109 -9.27 19.42 10.78
C GLY A 109 -9.32 19.75 9.29
N TYR A 110 -8.27 19.42 8.54
CA TYR A 110 -8.19 19.60 7.10
C TYR A 110 -8.13 18.27 6.35
N ILE A 111 -8.60 18.27 5.12
CA ILE A 111 -8.33 17.23 4.14
C ILE A 111 -7.41 17.83 3.09
N PHE A 112 -6.32 17.14 2.80
CA PHE A 112 -5.37 17.48 1.76
C PHE A 112 -5.53 16.46 0.62
N ALA A 113 -5.89 16.92 -0.57
CA ALA A 113 -6.15 16.04 -1.71
C ALA A 113 -5.27 16.44 -2.91
N SER A 114 -4.69 15.46 -3.58
CA SER A 114 -3.87 15.65 -4.77
C SER A 114 -4.71 16.25 -5.92
N ASP A 115 -4.09 17.14 -6.69
CA ASP A 115 -4.66 17.73 -7.90
C ASP A 115 -3.73 17.50 -9.09
N HIS A 116 -4.14 16.63 -10.01
CA HIS A 116 -3.40 16.38 -11.25
C HIS A 116 -3.85 17.29 -12.41
N GLY A 117 -5.03 17.88 -12.30
CA GLY A 117 -5.53 18.84 -13.28
C GLY A 117 -4.70 20.12 -13.29
N GLN A 118 -4.27 20.53 -12.09
CA GLN A 118 -3.30 21.60 -11.86
C GLN A 118 -2.33 21.11 -10.80
N PRO A 119 -1.10 20.68 -11.19
CA PRO A 119 -0.18 20.04 -10.26
C PRO A 119 -0.12 20.73 -8.90
N GLY A 120 -0.71 20.11 -7.89
CA GLY A 120 -0.91 20.75 -6.60
C GLY A 120 -1.61 19.88 -5.56
N VAL A 121 -1.86 20.49 -4.41
CA VAL A 121 -2.70 19.96 -3.33
C VAL A 121 -3.83 20.93 -3.05
N VAL A 122 -5.04 20.43 -3.00
CA VAL A 122 -6.23 21.17 -2.57
C VAL A 122 -6.45 20.91 -1.09
N VAL A 123 -6.61 21.97 -0.33
CA VAL A 123 -6.86 21.94 1.11
C VAL A 123 -8.32 22.26 1.38
N LEU A 124 -9.01 21.34 2.02
CA LEU A 124 -10.43 21.45 2.36
C LEU A 124 -10.61 21.55 3.88
N ASP A 125 -11.62 22.31 4.29
CA ASP A 125 -12.18 22.17 5.63
C ASP A 125 -12.87 20.80 5.74
N ALA A 126 -12.44 19.97 6.69
CA ALA A 126 -12.98 18.62 6.82
C ALA A 126 -14.45 18.57 7.29
N ARG A 127 -14.98 19.68 7.81
CA ARG A 127 -16.38 19.76 8.31
C ARG A 127 -17.41 19.90 7.19
N ASP A 128 -17.07 20.66 6.13
CA ASP A 128 -18.02 21.02 5.08
C ASP A 128 -17.47 20.86 3.65
N GLY A 129 -16.19 20.48 3.52
CA GLY A 129 -15.52 20.30 2.22
C GLY A 129 -15.20 21.60 1.50
N LYS A 130 -15.31 22.76 2.16
CA LYS A 130 -14.96 24.04 1.56
C LYS A 130 -13.48 24.11 1.22
N VAL A 131 -13.16 24.49 0.00
CA VAL A 131 -11.77 24.74 -0.40
C VAL A 131 -11.25 25.97 0.33
N LEU A 132 -10.19 25.77 1.12
CA LEU A 132 -9.52 26.80 1.90
C LEU A 132 -8.29 27.35 1.18
N GLU A 133 -7.53 26.47 0.51
CA GLU A 133 -6.27 26.81 -0.14
C GLU A 133 -5.97 25.84 -1.29
N ARG A 134 -5.08 26.26 -2.18
CA ARG A 134 -4.46 25.43 -3.22
C ARG A 134 -2.95 25.64 -3.21
N VAL A 135 -2.21 24.56 -3.00
CA VAL A 135 -0.74 24.57 -2.95
C VAL A 135 -0.22 24.11 -4.30
N LYS A 136 0.59 24.92 -4.95
CA LYS A 136 1.22 24.56 -6.23
C LYS A 136 2.43 23.68 -5.98
N LEU A 137 2.59 22.62 -6.78
CA LEU A 137 3.73 21.72 -6.78
C LEU A 137 4.60 21.90 -8.04
N ALA A 138 5.78 21.31 -8.01
CA ALA A 138 6.71 21.32 -9.16
C ALA A 138 6.26 20.35 -10.25
N SER A 139 5.63 19.23 -9.88
CA SER A 139 5.06 18.25 -10.82
C SER A 139 3.80 17.61 -10.25
N GLY A 140 3.20 16.68 -11.00
CA GLY A 140 2.04 15.91 -10.51
C GLY A 140 2.37 15.17 -9.24
N PRO A 141 1.54 15.32 -8.19
CA PRO A 141 1.69 14.59 -6.93
C PRO A 141 1.35 13.11 -7.10
N ASP A 142 1.91 12.28 -6.25
CA ASP A 142 1.54 10.87 -6.11
C ASP A 142 0.93 10.65 -4.73
N TYR A 143 1.72 10.43 -3.69
CA TYR A 143 1.24 10.36 -2.31
C TYR A 143 1.20 11.73 -1.64
N VAL A 144 0.10 11.97 -0.91
CA VAL A 144 -0.09 13.17 -0.07
C VAL A 144 -0.28 12.68 1.36
N CYS A 145 0.71 12.92 2.23
CA CYS A 145 0.74 12.38 3.58
C CYS A 145 0.93 13.48 4.63
N TYR A 146 0.08 13.53 5.64
CA TYR A 146 0.19 14.49 6.72
C TYR A 146 0.84 13.86 7.96
N LEU A 147 1.95 14.46 8.41
CA LEU A 147 2.67 14.08 9.62
C LEU A 147 2.19 14.95 10.79
N GLU A 148 1.24 14.42 11.58
CA GLU A 148 0.55 15.13 12.66
C GLU A 148 1.53 15.67 13.73
N SER A 149 2.52 14.87 14.14
CA SER A 149 3.47 15.22 15.19
C SER A 149 4.32 16.46 14.87
N ARG A 150 4.45 16.79 13.58
CA ARG A 150 5.22 17.93 13.10
C ARG A 150 4.39 18.99 12.41
N ARG A 151 3.11 18.72 12.17
CA ARG A 151 2.21 19.54 11.35
C ARG A 151 2.80 19.80 9.96
N GLU A 152 3.28 18.75 9.35
CA GLU A 152 3.89 18.82 8.03
C GLU A 152 3.08 18.01 7.03
N LEU A 153 2.93 18.55 5.83
CA LEU A 153 2.40 17.87 4.67
C LEU A 153 3.56 17.48 3.77
N TRP A 154 3.70 16.19 3.53
CA TRP A 154 4.71 15.63 2.64
C TRP A 154 4.03 15.17 1.36
N VAL A 155 4.57 15.56 0.23
CA VAL A 155 4.01 15.21 -1.09
C VAL A 155 5.10 14.61 -1.95
N THR A 156 4.88 13.37 -2.39
CA THR A 156 5.78 12.71 -3.32
C THR A 156 5.50 13.20 -4.74
N GLU A 157 6.58 13.50 -5.46
CA GLU A 157 6.55 13.96 -6.84
C GLU A 157 7.50 13.10 -7.68
N PRO A 158 7.08 11.90 -8.10
CA PRO A 158 7.96 10.93 -8.76
C PRO A 158 8.63 11.48 -10.03
N ARG A 159 7.91 12.31 -10.78
CA ARG A 159 8.44 12.93 -12.00
C ARG A 159 9.55 13.92 -11.77
N ALA A 160 9.40 14.73 -10.72
CA ALA A 160 10.43 15.67 -10.28
C ALA A 160 11.52 14.97 -9.47
N GLN A 161 11.36 13.67 -9.17
CA GLN A 161 12.26 12.88 -8.34
C GLN A 161 12.53 13.56 -7.00
N GLN A 162 11.46 13.97 -6.31
CA GLN A 162 11.55 14.69 -5.05
C GLN A 162 10.33 14.45 -4.16
N ILE A 163 10.49 14.82 -2.89
CA ILE A 163 9.40 15.04 -1.95
C ILE A 163 9.41 16.51 -1.57
N GLN A 164 8.28 17.21 -1.69
CA GLN A 164 8.10 18.53 -1.10
C GLN A 164 7.49 18.41 0.28
N VAL A 165 8.06 19.13 1.24
CA VAL A 165 7.60 19.18 2.64
C VAL A 165 7.10 20.58 2.95
N PHE A 166 5.85 20.69 3.39
CA PHE A 166 5.22 21.95 3.76
C PHE A 166 4.91 21.97 5.25
N SER A 167 5.22 23.07 5.92
CA SER A 167 4.76 23.33 7.28
C SER A 167 3.35 23.91 7.26
N ILE A 168 2.47 23.41 8.13
CA ILE A 168 1.07 23.82 8.23
C ILE A 168 0.85 24.56 9.55
N ALA A 169 0.63 25.88 9.49
CA ALA A 169 0.15 26.63 10.62
C ALA A 169 -1.39 26.65 10.60
N PRO A 170 -2.05 25.99 11.59
CA PRO A 170 -3.49 25.83 11.59
C PRO A 170 -4.23 27.14 11.87
N GLY A 171 -5.44 27.28 11.36
CA GLY A 171 -6.33 28.42 11.55
C GLY A 171 -7.62 28.26 10.71
N PRO A 172 -8.53 29.23 10.72
CA PRO A 172 -9.72 29.18 9.86
C PRO A 172 -9.36 29.07 8.37
N LYS A 173 -8.23 29.63 7.97
CA LYS A 173 -7.51 29.38 6.72
C LYS A 173 -6.08 29.00 7.11
N PRO A 174 -5.60 27.77 6.80
CA PRO A 174 -4.24 27.37 7.18
C PRO A 174 -3.20 28.15 6.39
N VAL A 175 -2.07 28.47 7.04
CA VAL A 175 -0.90 29.01 6.35
C VAL A 175 0.02 27.85 6.01
N ILE A 176 0.29 27.69 4.72
CA ILE A 176 1.06 26.58 4.18
C ILE A 176 2.35 27.15 3.60
N THR A 177 3.48 26.71 4.11
CA THR A 177 4.79 27.21 3.71
C THR A 177 5.69 26.06 3.30
N LEU A 178 6.30 26.15 2.10
CA LEU A 178 7.31 25.20 1.68
C LEU A 178 8.50 25.24 2.65
N ASN A 179 8.75 24.12 3.32
CA ASN A 179 9.79 24.00 4.31
C ASN A 179 11.06 23.34 3.73
N SER A 180 10.89 22.31 2.91
CA SER A 180 12.02 21.56 2.37
C SER A 180 11.66 20.89 1.05
N ILE A 181 12.69 20.66 0.22
CA ILE A 181 12.64 19.78 -0.95
C ILE A 181 13.68 18.70 -0.75
N ILE A 182 13.25 17.44 -0.78
CA ILE A 182 14.11 16.28 -0.61
C ILE A 182 14.29 15.61 -1.97
N PRO A 183 15.48 15.67 -2.58
CA PRO A 183 15.75 14.97 -3.83
C PRO A 183 15.72 13.45 -3.63
N ILE A 184 15.00 12.72 -4.50
CA ILE A 184 14.83 11.26 -4.43
C ILE A 184 15.08 10.66 -5.83
N ALA A 185 16.31 10.41 -6.15
CA ALA A 185 16.67 9.81 -7.44
C ALA A 185 16.10 8.39 -7.57
N GLY A 186 15.35 8.13 -8.64
CA GLY A 186 14.74 6.82 -8.92
C GLY A 186 13.43 6.52 -8.19
N GLY A 187 12.79 7.53 -7.66
CA GLY A 187 11.48 7.50 -6.99
C GLY A 187 10.98 8.94 -6.80
N PRO A 188 10.23 9.24 -5.73
CA PRO A 188 9.68 8.35 -4.67
C PRO A 188 8.41 7.63 -5.12
N GLU A 189 8.14 6.47 -4.49
CA GLU A 189 6.91 5.70 -4.69
C GLU A 189 6.41 5.28 -3.31
N SER A 190 5.20 5.56 -2.92
CA SER A 190 4.66 5.40 -1.56
C SER A 190 5.38 6.26 -0.51
N LEU A 191 4.75 6.42 0.65
CA LEU A 191 5.34 7.14 1.78
C LEU A 191 4.63 6.73 3.08
N VAL A 192 5.39 6.27 4.08
CA VAL A 192 4.87 5.97 5.42
C VAL A 192 5.77 6.58 6.49
N PHE A 193 5.19 6.91 7.66
CA PHE A 193 5.91 7.55 8.76
C PHE A 193 6.01 6.64 9.97
N ASP A 194 7.21 6.57 10.55
CA ASP A 194 7.49 6.08 11.89
C ASP A 194 7.76 7.28 12.80
N THR A 195 6.75 7.64 13.58
CA THR A 195 6.83 8.81 14.47
C THR A 195 7.73 8.57 15.67
N ASP A 196 7.86 7.32 16.12
CA ASP A 196 8.65 6.96 17.28
C ASP A 196 10.16 7.02 16.97
N LEU A 197 10.53 6.61 15.76
CA LEU A 197 11.91 6.69 15.28
C LEU A 197 12.25 8.00 14.56
N ASN A 198 11.27 8.91 14.35
CA ASN A 198 11.41 10.08 13.51
C ASN A 198 11.89 9.72 12.10
N ARG A 199 11.26 8.73 11.46
CA ARG A 199 11.62 8.24 10.13
C ARG A 199 10.43 8.31 9.19
N ALA A 200 10.74 8.51 7.91
CA ALA A 200 9.85 8.25 6.80
C ALA A 200 10.51 7.21 5.89
N TYR A 201 9.69 6.36 5.30
CA TYR A 201 10.13 5.34 4.34
C TYR A 201 9.43 5.57 3.01
N THR A 202 10.18 5.50 1.93
CA THR A 202 9.66 5.56 0.55
C THR A 202 10.40 4.57 -0.34
N ASN A 203 9.68 3.94 -1.26
CA ASN A 203 10.30 3.03 -2.22
C ASN A 203 10.94 3.79 -3.38
N LEU A 204 12.02 3.22 -3.91
CA LEU A 204 12.59 3.55 -5.20
C LEU A 204 12.15 2.48 -6.20
N TRP A 205 11.81 2.86 -7.42
CA TRP A 205 11.14 1.97 -8.40
C TRP A 205 11.86 0.68 -8.78
N LYS A 206 13.15 0.57 -8.44
CA LYS A 206 13.92 -0.63 -8.82
C LYS A 206 13.85 -1.72 -7.76
N ASP A 207 14.48 -1.55 -6.64
CA ASP A 207 14.66 -2.60 -5.65
C ASP A 207 15.11 -2.08 -4.27
N LYS A 208 14.70 -0.85 -3.90
CA LYS A 208 15.19 -0.21 -2.68
C LYS A 208 14.11 0.54 -1.93
N THR A 209 14.26 0.56 -0.61
CA THR A 209 13.57 1.44 0.31
C THR A 209 14.52 2.50 0.83
N LEU A 210 14.17 3.77 0.72
CA LEU A 210 14.90 4.90 1.26
C LEU A 210 14.37 5.27 2.64
N VAL A 211 15.27 5.57 3.56
CA VAL A 211 14.98 6.02 4.93
C VAL A 211 15.30 7.50 5.04
N ILE A 212 14.33 8.30 5.45
CA ILE A 212 14.45 9.75 5.58
C ILE A 212 14.25 10.13 7.05
N ASP A 213 15.11 10.99 7.56
CA ASP A 213 14.93 11.59 8.89
C ASP A 213 13.90 12.73 8.81
N THR A 214 12.80 12.62 9.56
CA THR A 214 11.69 13.59 9.49
C THR A 214 11.99 14.91 10.23
N ILE A 215 13.06 14.98 11.00
CA ILE A 215 13.48 16.21 11.69
C ILE A 215 14.35 17.07 10.75
N THR A 216 15.31 16.42 10.09
CA THR A 216 16.29 17.09 9.25
C THR A 216 15.90 17.12 7.78
N HIS A 217 14.88 16.36 7.37
CA HIS A 217 14.43 16.16 5.98
C HIS A 217 15.55 15.62 5.08
N LYS A 218 16.42 14.75 5.61
CA LYS A 218 17.54 14.19 4.87
C LYS A 218 17.45 12.67 4.77
N PRO A 219 17.78 12.08 3.62
CA PRO A 219 18.04 10.65 3.54
C PRO A 219 19.15 10.24 4.53
N VAL A 220 18.88 9.19 5.31
CA VAL A 220 19.79 8.68 6.34
C VAL A 220 20.10 7.20 6.18
N GLY A 221 19.44 6.51 5.25
CA GLY A 221 19.68 5.11 4.95
C GLY A 221 19.00 4.67 3.67
N GLU A 222 19.48 3.59 3.11
CA GLU A 222 18.94 2.93 1.92
C GLU A 222 19.06 1.42 2.12
N TRP A 223 17.95 0.70 1.96
CA TRP A 223 17.88 -0.74 2.14
C TRP A 223 17.56 -1.42 0.82
N ASN A 224 18.19 -2.56 0.55
CA ASN A 224 17.83 -3.37 -0.61
C ASN A 224 16.59 -4.20 -0.29
N ASP A 225 15.60 -4.13 -1.16
CA ASP A 225 14.40 -4.95 -1.07
C ASP A 225 14.66 -6.34 -1.67
N PRO A 226 14.16 -7.41 -1.05
CA PRO A 226 14.37 -8.77 -1.54
C PRO A 226 13.42 -9.14 -2.69
N CYS A 227 12.89 -8.13 -3.41
CA CYS A 227 11.90 -8.29 -4.48
C CYS A 227 12.03 -7.18 -5.54
N LYS A 228 11.38 -7.37 -6.69
CA LYS A 228 11.48 -6.47 -7.85
C LYS A 228 10.26 -5.57 -7.98
N GLY A 229 10.53 -4.28 -8.22
CA GLY A 229 9.52 -3.26 -8.38
C GLY A 229 8.73 -3.03 -7.09
N PRO A 230 9.40 -2.62 -6.00
CA PRO A 230 8.72 -2.23 -4.77
C PRO A 230 7.83 -1.03 -5.05
N ARG A 231 6.59 -1.10 -4.56
CA ARG A 231 5.55 -0.09 -4.73
C ARG A 231 4.90 0.27 -3.40
N GLY A 232 4.09 -0.63 -2.86
CA GLY A 232 3.35 -0.41 -1.64
C GLY A 232 4.20 -0.52 -0.39
N LEU A 233 3.97 0.39 0.56
CA LEU A 233 4.49 0.31 1.91
C LEU A 233 3.34 0.29 2.92
N ALA A 234 3.52 -0.49 3.99
CA ALA A 234 2.72 -0.41 5.21
C ALA A 234 3.65 -0.60 6.42
N LEU A 235 3.30 -0.06 7.57
CA LEU A 235 4.17 -0.06 8.74
C LEU A 235 3.41 -0.43 10.01
N ASP A 236 3.82 -1.50 10.67
CA ASP A 236 3.52 -1.77 12.07
C ASP A 236 4.68 -1.20 12.93
N ALA A 237 4.59 0.09 13.27
CA ALA A 237 5.63 0.78 14.02
C ALA A 237 5.86 0.15 15.40
N ALA A 238 4.81 -0.37 16.05
CA ALA A 238 4.92 -0.98 17.38
C ALA A 238 5.78 -2.25 17.37
N LYS A 239 5.79 -2.99 16.25
CA LYS A 239 6.65 -4.16 16.06
C LYS A 239 7.93 -3.86 15.30
N GLY A 240 8.03 -2.69 14.70
CA GLY A 240 9.13 -2.32 13.81
C GLY A 240 9.11 -3.09 12.49
N PHE A 241 7.93 -3.44 11.96
CA PHE A 241 7.79 -4.17 10.70
C PHE A 241 7.38 -3.23 9.57
N LEU A 242 8.26 -3.04 8.61
CA LEU A 242 7.95 -2.40 7.35
C LEU A 242 7.63 -3.48 6.31
N PHE A 243 6.41 -3.43 5.80
CA PHE A 243 5.95 -4.31 4.73
C PHE A 243 6.21 -3.64 3.39
N VAL A 244 6.77 -4.41 2.45
CA VAL A 244 7.09 -3.96 1.09
C VAL A 244 6.38 -4.86 0.09
N GLY A 245 5.43 -4.29 -0.65
CA GLY A 245 4.73 -4.96 -1.74
C GLY A 245 5.43 -4.73 -3.07
N CYS A 246 5.72 -5.79 -3.82
CA CYS A 246 6.46 -5.72 -5.08
C CYS A 246 5.62 -6.19 -6.27
N THR A 247 5.70 -5.49 -7.38
CA THR A 247 4.91 -5.75 -8.59
C THR A 247 5.08 -7.15 -9.17
N GLU A 248 6.19 -7.83 -8.88
CA GLU A 248 6.39 -9.22 -9.31
C GLU A 248 5.43 -10.22 -8.64
N GLY A 249 4.76 -9.83 -7.54
CA GLY A 249 3.86 -10.70 -6.77
C GLY A 249 4.53 -11.27 -5.52
N LYS A 250 5.37 -10.49 -4.88
CA LYS A 250 6.05 -10.83 -3.63
C LYS A 250 5.83 -9.73 -2.60
N VAL A 251 5.69 -10.12 -1.34
CA VAL A 251 5.71 -9.23 -0.18
C VAL A 251 6.92 -9.56 0.67
N ALA A 252 7.57 -8.53 1.19
CA ALA A 252 8.66 -8.65 2.16
C ALA A 252 8.30 -7.96 3.47
N VAL A 253 8.92 -8.42 4.56
CA VAL A 253 8.89 -7.80 5.88
C VAL A 253 10.31 -7.41 6.25
N LEU A 254 10.54 -6.13 6.46
CA LEU A 254 11.83 -5.56 6.86
C LEU A 254 11.75 -5.11 8.32
N ASP A 255 12.82 -5.31 9.07
CA ASP A 255 12.97 -4.86 10.46
C ASP A 255 13.59 -3.45 10.48
N VAL A 256 12.78 -2.44 10.82
CA VAL A 256 13.24 -1.04 10.85
C VAL A 256 14.23 -0.78 11.98
N ASN A 257 14.17 -1.57 13.06
CA ASN A 257 15.06 -1.43 14.22
C ASN A 257 16.46 -2.01 13.96
N HIS A 258 16.59 -2.86 12.93
CA HIS A 258 17.84 -3.53 12.57
C HIS A 258 18.25 -3.24 11.12
N GLY A 259 18.12 -1.98 10.68
CA GLY A 259 18.64 -1.51 9.40
C GLY A 259 17.98 -2.13 8.17
N GLY A 260 16.70 -2.45 8.22
CA GLY A 260 15.95 -3.04 7.11
C GLY A 260 16.28 -4.53 6.89
N LYS A 261 16.73 -5.23 7.93
CA LYS A 261 16.96 -6.69 7.86
C LYS A 261 15.68 -7.39 7.41
N VAL A 262 15.80 -8.22 6.38
CA VAL A 262 14.69 -9.03 5.88
C VAL A 262 14.32 -10.09 6.93
N LEU A 263 13.08 -10.04 7.44
CA LEU A 263 12.53 -11.03 8.37
C LEU A 263 11.83 -12.17 7.63
N ALA A 264 11.07 -11.84 6.60
CA ALA A 264 10.31 -12.81 5.81
C ALA A 264 10.05 -12.30 4.39
N THR A 265 9.73 -13.24 3.50
CA THR A 265 9.09 -12.97 2.20
C THR A 265 7.99 -13.97 1.95
N ALA A 266 6.94 -13.58 1.25
CA ALA A 266 5.85 -14.48 0.84
C ALA A 266 5.41 -14.18 -0.59
N PRO A 267 5.00 -15.21 -1.36
CA PRO A 267 4.35 -15.01 -2.65
C PRO A 267 2.92 -14.48 -2.47
N SER A 268 2.47 -13.64 -3.40
CA SER A 268 1.11 -13.14 -3.51
C SER A 268 0.70 -13.00 -4.97
N GLY A 269 -0.46 -12.39 -5.23
CA GLY A 269 -0.87 -12.03 -6.57
C GLY A 269 0.06 -11.01 -7.22
N ALA A 270 0.34 -11.14 -8.52
CA ALA A 270 1.19 -10.21 -9.25
C ALA A 270 0.50 -8.86 -9.51
N GLY A 271 1.29 -7.80 -9.62
CA GLY A 271 0.81 -6.43 -9.81
C GLY A 271 0.43 -5.76 -8.51
N ILE A 272 1.17 -6.07 -7.43
CA ILE A 272 1.02 -5.36 -6.15
C ILE A 272 1.42 -3.91 -6.38
N ASP A 273 0.62 -3.02 -5.81
CA ASP A 273 0.87 -1.59 -5.76
C ASP A 273 0.67 -1.09 -4.34
N ILE A 274 -0.53 -0.80 -3.89
CA ILE A 274 -0.82 -0.37 -2.54
C ILE A 274 -1.14 -1.58 -1.65
N ILE A 275 -0.60 -1.60 -0.43
CA ILE A 275 -0.87 -2.60 0.61
C ILE A 275 -1.32 -1.90 1.89
N SER A 276 -2.04 -2.60 2.75
CA SER A 276 -2.50 -2.07 4.04
C SER A 276 -2.24 -3.07 5.16
N ASP A 277 -1.80 -2.59 6.32
CA ASP A 277 -1.61 -3.38 7.53
C ASP A 277 -2.62 -2.98 8.60
N ASN A 278 -3.18 -3.98 9.27
CA ASN A 278 -4.00 -3.78 10.45
C ASN A 278 -3.30 -4.42 11.67
N PRO A 279 -2.61 -3.64 12.50
CA PRO A 279 -1.87 -4.17 13.65
C PRO A 279 -2.75 -4.84 14.68
N ARG A 280 -4.05 -4.50 14.78
CA ARG A 280 -4.99 -5.10 15.75
C ARG A 280 -5.34 -6.54 15.40
N SER A 281 -5.71 -6.78 14.13
CA SER A 281 -5.95 -8.14 13.63
C SER A 281 -4.64 -8.88 13.32
N GLN A 282 -3.53 -8.15 13.20
CA GLN A 282 -2.24 -8.64 12.68
C GLN A 282 -2.39 -9.18 11.26
N HIS A 283 -3.16 -8.47 10.42
CA HIS A 283 -3.41 -8.85 9.05
C HIS A 283 -2.80 -7.84 8.09
N LEU A 284 -2.20 -8.35 7.03
CA LEU A 284 -1.67 -7.58 5.92
C LEU A 284 -2.52 -7.89 4.67
N TYR A 285 -3.04 -6.85 4.03
CA TYR A 285 -3.90 -6.93 2.85
C TYR A 285 -3.10 -6.58 1.61
N VAL A 286 -3.06 -7.50 0.65
CA VAL A 286 -2.17 -7.41 -0.51
C VAL A 286 -2.95 -7.69 -1.80
N PRO A 287 -3.48 -6.67 -2.47
CA PRO A 287 -4.11 -6.83 -3.78
C PRO A 287 -3.06 -7.04 -4.88
N GLY A 288 -3.36 -7.90 -5.82
CA GLY A 288 -2.57 -8.19 -7.01
C GLY A 288 -3.34 -7.84 -8.28
N ALA A 289 -3.14 -6.64 -8.80
CA ALA A 289 -3.88 -6.08 -9.94
C ALA A 289 -3.87 -6.97 -11.19
N ARG A 290 -2.74 -7.60 -11.51
CA ARG A 290 -2.61 -8.50 -12.65
C ARG A 290 -3.26 -9.86 -12.41
N SER A 291 -3.27 -10.31 -11.17
CA SER A 291 -3.86 -11.60 -10.76
C SER A 291 -5.34 -11.53 -10.46
N ALA A 292 -5.94 -10.33 -10.41
CA ALA A 292 -7.33 -10.11 -10.01
C ALA A 292 -7.66 -10.83 -8.69
N SER A 293 -6.77 -10.71 -7.71
CA SER A 293 -6.90 -11.36 -6.40
C SER A 293 -6.32 -10.49 -5.30
N MET A 294 -6.79 -10.68 -4.07
CA MET A 294 -6.19 -10.10 -2.87
C MET A 294 -5.86 -11.21 -1.88
N THR A 295 -4.62 -11.27 -1.43
CA THR A 295 -4.20 -12.17 -0.36
C THR A 295 -4.26 -11.43 0.98
N ILE A 296 -4.85 -12.06 1.98
CA ILE A 296 -4.78 -11.63 3.38
C ILE A 296 -3.78 -12.52 4.09
N PHE A 297 -2.75 -11.91 4.67
CA PHE A 297 -1.76 -12.63 5.47
C PHE A 297 -1.98 -12.38 6.95
N LYS A 298 -1.80 -13.41 7.77
CA LYS A 298 -1.52 -13.28 9.20
C LYS A 298 -0.05 -12.99 9.39
N VAL A 299 0.25 -11.92 10.13
CA VAL A 299 1.60 -11.53 10.49
C VAL A 299 1.93 -12.09 11.88
N SER A 300 2.94 -12.95 11.98
CA SER A 300 3.36 -13.53 13.27
C SER A 300 4.15 -12.50 14.10
N PRO A 301 4.35 -12.74 15.40
CA PRO A 301 5.21 -11.89 16.23
C PRO A 301 6.67 -11.81 15.77
N SER A 302 7.14 -12.74 14.94
CA SER A 302 8.48 -12.71 14.34
C SER A 302 8.53 -12.11 12.94
N GLY A 303 7.41 -11.59 12.42
CA GLY A 303 7.30 -11.05 11.08
C GLY A 303 7.05 -12.08 9.98
N ALA A 304 6.86 -13.37 10.32
CA ALA A 304 6.52 -14.38 9.30
C ALA A 304 5.09 -14.17 8.78
N LEU A 305 4.92 -14.38 7.47
CA LEU A 305 3.66 -14.18 6.76
C LEU A 305 2.99 -15.53 6.47
N HIS A 306 1.75 -15.71 6.92
CA HIS A 306 0.94 -16.90 6.67
C HIS A 306 -0.33 -16.50 5.92
N ALA A 307 -0.50 -16.98 4.68
CA ALA A 307 -1.71 -16.71 3.92
C ALA A 307 -2.94 -17.28 4.62
N LEU A 308 -3.88 -16.43 5.00
CA LEU A 308 -5.15 -16.83 5.63
C LEU A 308 -6.24 -17.04 4.59
N ALA A 309 -6.34 -16.13 3.63
CA ALA A 309 -7.40 -16.13 2.63
C ALA A 309 -6.92 -15.48 1.34
N VAL A 310 -7.53 -15.90 0.23
CA VAL A 310 -7.37 -15.25 -1.07
C VAL A 310 -8.76 -14.92 -1.61
N TYR A 311 -8.99 -13.65 -1.88
CA TYR A 311 -10.25 -13.17 -2.44
C TYR A 311 -10.10 -12.90 -3.93
N ARG A 312 -11.14 -13.17 -4.69
CA ARG A 312 -11.28 -12.71 -6.07
C ARG A 312 -11.53 -11.20 -6.04
N THR A 313 -10.73 -10.46 -6.78
CA THR A 313 -10.95 -9.03 -7.04
C THR A 313 -11.15 -8.80 -8.54
N ALA A 314 -11.01 -7.56 -8.99
CA ALA A 314 -11.03 -7.23 -10.40
C ALA A 314 -9.60 -7.15 -10.98
N LYS A 315 -9.47 -7.33 -12.29
CA LYS A 315 -8.23 -6.99 -12.99
C LYS A 315 -7.98 -5.49 -12.83
N GLY A 316 -6.75 -5.12 -12.45
CA GLY A 316 -6.41 -3.73 -12.15
C GLY A 316 -6.69 -3.29 -10.71
N ALA A 317 -7.29 -4.14 -9.85
CA ALA A 317 -7.48 -3.86 -8.44
C ALA A 317 -6.12 -3.78 -7.73
N HIS A 318 -5.66 -2.58 -7.41
CA HIS A 318 -4.31 -2.30 -6.91
C HIS A 318 -4.27 -1.49 -5.62
N CYS A 319 -5.41 -0.99 -5.16
CA CYS A 319 -5.53 -0.19 -3.95
C CYS A 319 -6.41 -0.86 -2.90
N VAL A 320 -6.03 -0.71 -1.63
CA VAL A 320 -6.69 -1.33 -0.50
C VAL A 320 -6.55 -0.48 0.75
N THR A 321 -7.59 -0.48 1.58
CA THR A 321 -7.57 0.03 2.95
C THR A 321 -8.51 -0.77 3.83
N ASP A 322 -8.43 -0.62 5.15
CA ASP A 322 -9.36 -1.21 6.10
C ASP A 322 -9.89 -0.18 7.09
N ASP A 323 -11.00 -0.47 7.76
CA ASP A 323 -11.63 0.42 8.74
C ASP A 323 -11.17 0.16 10.19
N GLY A 324 -10.21 -0.74 10.39
CA GLY A 324 -9.76 -1.20 11.71
C GLY A 324 -10.81 -1.99 12.50
N LYS A 325 -11.97 -2.34 11.90
CA LYS A 325 -13.12 -3.02 12.53
C LYS A 325 -13.54 -4.30 11.80
N GLY A 326 -12.68 -4.80 10.90
CA GLY A 326 -12.90 -6.06 10.20
C GLY A 326 -13.55 -5.90 8.82
N ARG A 327 -13.52 -4.72 8.22
CA ARG A 327 -13.93 -4.49 6.84
C ARG A 327 -12.75 -3.99 6.03
N VAL A 328 -12.56 -4.56 4.86
CA VAL A 328 -11.48 -4.25 3.92
C VAL A 328 -12.09 -3.78 2.61
N PHE A 329 -11.56 -2.70 2.07
CA PHE A 329 -12.06 -2.05 0.86
C PHE A 329 -10.99 -2.10 -0.21
N VAL A 330 -11.36 -2.62 -1.38
CA VAL A 330 -10.46 -2.80 -2.53
C VAL A 330 -11.09 -2.14 -3.75
N CYS A 331 -10.31 -1.42 -4.53
CA CYS A 331 -10.82 -0.80 -5.76
C CYS A 331 -11.07 -1.80 -6.89
N ASP A 332 -12.11 -1.53 -7.68
CA ASP A 332 -12.31 -2.11 -9.01
C ASP A 332 -12.28 -0.97 -10.03
N PRO A 333 -11.12 -0.70 -10.64
CA PRO A 333 -10.97 0.45 -11.53
C PRO A 333 -11.77 0.34 -12.82
N HIS A 334 -12.06 -0.87 -13.30
CA HIS A 334 -12.82 -1.04 -14.53
C HIS A 334 -14.32 -0.79 -14.35
N ALA A 335 -14.86 -1.24 -13.22
CA ALA A 335 -16.27 -1.04 -12.90
C ALA A 335 -16.55 0.30 -12.18
N GLY A 336 -15.50 1.04 -11.76
CA GLY A 336 -15.63 2.27 -10.96
C GLY A 336 -16.29 2.01 -9.62
N THR A 337 -15.95 0.89 -8.97
CA THR A 337 -16.56 0.46 -7.71
C THR A 337 -15.51 0.15 -6.64
N ILE A 338 -15.97 0.07 -5.40
CA ILE A 338 -15.20 -0.45 -4.29
C ILE A 338 -15.80 -1.80 -3.88
N LEU A 339 -14.94 -2.80 -3.78
CA LEU A 339 -15.29 -4.13 -3.28
C LEU A 339 -15.12 -4.15 -1.76
N GLU A 340 -16.17 -4.49 -1.04
CA GLU A 340 -16.10 -4.70 0.41
C GLU A 340 -15.84 -6.17 0.70
N ILE A 341 -14.85 -6.42 1.53
CA ILE A 341 -14.41 -7.76 1.95
C ILE A 341 -14.45 -7.81 3.48
N LYS A 342 -14.97 -8.90 4.01
CA LYS A 342 -14.89 -9.17 5.45
C LYS A 342 -13.52 -9.74 5.79
N ASP A 343 -12.87 -9.16 6.77
CA ASP A 343 -11.63 -9.69 7.34
C ASP A 343 -11.90 -11.04 8.03
N PRO A 344 -11.14 -12.11 7.76
CA PRO A 344 -11.40 -13.44 8.28
C PRO A 344 -11.18 -13.59 9.79
#